data_3a11fe1d78be4720fde5a53efec2cb87
#
_entry.id   3a11fe1d78be4720fde5a53efec2cb87
#
_cell.length_a   1.000
_cell.length_b   1.000
_cell.length_c   1.000
_cell.angle_alpha   90.00
_cell.angle_beta   90.00
_cell.angle_gamma   90.00
#
_symmetry.space_group_name_H-M   'P 1'
#
loop_
_entity.id
_entity.type
_entity.pdbx_description
1 polymer ?
#
loop_
_entity_poly.entity_id
_entity_poly.type
_entity_poly.pdbx_seq_one_letter_code
_entity_poly.pdbx_strand_id
1 'polypeptide(L)'
;LQLKWEHVCLDRRLIRITDTKNDVNRAILMMANVYNIFNAIKSNYKLVFKAKNSPLRQSWIRLIKRAGIENLHFHNLRHEAISRFFEMGFTPPEVASISGQRTLSQLMRYSHANTSLVADKLKSM
;
A
#
# COMPACT_ATOMS: atom_id res chain seq x y z
N LEU A 1 -6.71 -9.52 -4.12
CA LEU A 1 -8.13 -9.64 -3.79
C LEU A 1 -8.45 -10.90 -2.96
N GLN A 2 -7.43 -11.68 -2.62
CA GLN A 2 -7.63 -12.91 -1.83
C GLN A 2 -7.50 -12.67 -0.32
N LEU A 3 -7.45 -11.43 0.11
CA LEU A 3 -7.36 -11.08 1.52
C LEU A 3 -8.59 -11.60 2.28
N LYS A 4 -8.34 -12.32 3.37
CA LYS A 4 -9.38 -12.91 4.20
C LYS A 4 -9.52 -12.13 5.51
N TRP A 5 -10.73 -12.08 6.05
CA TRP A 5 -10.99 -11.42 7.33
C TRP A 5 -10.20 -12.04 8.49
N GLU A 6 -9.84 -13.31 8.42
CA GLU A 6 -9.02 -13.97 9.44
C GLU A 6 -7.62 -13.35 9.56
N HIS A 7 -7.14 -12.67 8.50
CA HIS A 7 -5.85 -11.98 8.48
C HIS A 7 -5.95 -10.50 8.83
N VAL A 8 -7.15 -10.02 9.11
CA VAL A 8 -7.39 -8.62 9.46
C VAL A 8 -7.72 -8.53 10.95
N CYS A 9 -6.88 -7.85 11.70
CA CYS A 9 -7.10 -7.61 13.13
C CYS A 9 -7.48 -6.14 13.34
N LEU A 10 -8.78 -5.86 13.43
CA LEU A 10 -9.27 -4.50 13.61
C LEU A 10 -8.89 -3.92 14.97
N ASP A 11 -8.84 -4.75 16.01
CA ASP A 11 -8.47 -4.29 17.36
C ASP A 11 -7.05 -3.72 17.41
N ARG A 12 -6.14 -4.34 16.68
CA ARG A 12 -4.73 -3.93 16.59
C ARG A 12 -4.45 -3.07 15.37
N ARG A 13 -5.43 -2.84 14.52
CA ARG A 13 -5.31 -2.11 13.25
C ARG A 13 -4.22 -2.69 12.37
N LEU A 14 -4.25 -4.01 12.19
CA LEU A 14 -3.18 -4.78 11.58
C LEU A 14 -3.72 -5.68 10.49
N ILE A 15 -3.01 -5.75 9.35
CA ILE A 15 -3.26 -6.69 8.27
C ILE A 15 -2.05 -7.60 8.16
N ARG A 16 -2.27 -8.91 8.25
CA ARG A 16 -1.22 -9.91 8.05
C ARG A 16 -1.21 -10.33 6.59
N ILE A 17 -0.07 -10.21 5.96
CA ILE A 17 0.11 -10.65 4.58
C ILE A 17 1.10 -11.81 4.57
N THR A 18 0.64 -12.93 4.04
CA THR A 18 1.46 -14.13 3.87
C THR A 18 1.87 -14.23 2.42
N ASP A 19 3.18 -14.23 2.16
CA ASP A 19 3.70 -14.49 0.83
C ASP A 19 4.18 -15.93 0.78
N THR A 20 3.39 -16.79 0.14
CA THR A 20 3.69 -18.21 0.04
C THR A 20 4.90 -18.51 -0.84
N LYS A 21 5.27 -17.61 -1.74
CA LYS A 21 6.41 -17.81 -2.64
C LYS A 21 7.76 -17.64 -1.93
N ASN A 22 7.77 -16.85 -0.85
CA ASN A 22 9.01 -16.43 -0.20
C ASN A 22 9.02 -16.70 1.31
N ASP A 23 8.02 -17.36 1.83
CA ASP A 23 7.82 -17.65 3.26
C ASP A 23 7.94 -16.40 4.15
N VAL A 24 7.65 -15.23 3.60
CA VAL A 24 7.71 -13.97 4.35
C VAL A 24 6.32 -13.54 4.75
N ASN A 25 6.10 -13.58 6.05
CA ASN A 25 4.92 -13.00 6.66
C ASN A 25 5.24 -11.57 7.05
N ARG A 26 4.40 -10.64 6.66
CA ARG A 26 4.53 -9.25 7.10
C ARG A 26 3.22 -8.77 7.67
N ALA A 27 3.32 -7.83 8.59
CA ALA A 27 2.18 -7.17 9.19
C ALA A 27 2.19 -5.71 8.77
N ILE A 28 1.06 -5.22 8.29
CA ILE A 28 0.91 -3.84 7.88
C ILE A 28 -0.04 -3.16 8.86
N LEU A 29 0.42 -2.07 9.46
CA LEU A 29 -0.43 -1.24 10.30
C LEU A 29 -1.33 -0.37 9.44
N MET A 30 -2.59 -0.23 9.85
CA MET A 30 -3.57 0.57 9.13
C MET A 30 -3.48 2.04 9.52
N MET A 31 -3.52 2.91 8.52
CA MET A 31 -3.80 4.33 8.77
C MET A 31 -5.26 4.48 9.19
N ALA A 32 -5.59 5.61 9.82
CA ALA A 32 -6.94 5.84 10.34
C ALA A 32 -8.03 5.73 9.27
N ASN A 33 -7.79 6.28 8.07
CA ASN A 33 -8.73 6.19 6.98
C ASN A 33 -8.91 4.75 6.47
N VAL A 34 -7.84 3.96 6.42
CA VAL A 34 -7.90 2.54 6.04
C VAL A 34 -8.69 1.75 7.08
N TYR A 35 -8.40 1.98 8.37
CA TYR A 35 -9.15 1.37 9.46
C TYR A 35 -10.65 1.65 9.34
N ASN A 36 -11.03 2.89 9.09
CA ASN A 36 -12.42 3.28 8.97
C ASN A 36 -13.11 2.58 7.81
N ILE A 37 -12.42 2.41 6.67
CA ILE A 37 -12.95 1.69 5.51
C ILE A 37 -13.17 0.22 5.85
N PHE A 38 -12.17 -0.45 6.44
CA PHE A 38 -12.30 -1.86 6.80
C PHE A 38 -13.41 -2.07 7.83
N ASN A 39 -13.53 -1.18 8.80
CA ASN A 39 -14.58 -1.26 9.81
C ASN A 39 -15.97 -1.10 9.19
N ALA A 40 -16.10 -0.23 8.19
CA ALA A 40 -17.36 0.00 7.49
C ALA A 40 -17.81 -1.18 6.62
N ILE A 41 -16.84 -1.91 6.01
CA ILE A 41 -17.14 -3.04 5.13
C ILE A 41 -17.10 -4.40 5.85
N LYS A 42 -16.89 -4.40 7.17
CA LYS A 42 -16.83 -5.63 7.97
C LYS A 42 -18.05 -6.51 7.71
N SER A 43 -17.81 -7.78 7.43
CA SER A 43 -18.87 -8.74 7.13
C SER A 43 -18.49 -10.13 7.63
N ASN A 44 -19.46 -11.05 7.59
CA ASN A 44 -19.24 -12.47 7.95
C ASN A 44 -18.71 -13.31 6.80
N TYR A 45 -18.43 -12.69 5.65
CA TYR A 45 -17.84 -13.40 4.52
C TYR A 45 -16.37 -13.72 4.79
N LYS A 46 -15.88 -14.79 4.16
CA LYS A 46 -14.49 -15.18 4.30
C LYS A 46 -13.53 -14.16 3.69
N LEU A 47 -13.87 -13.63 2.52
CA LEU A 47 -13.04 -12.65 1.81
C LEU A 47 -13.43 -11.23 2.17
N VAL A 48 -12.43 -10.36 2.33
CA VAL A 48 -12.64 -8.93 2.57
C VAL A 48 -13.28 -8.28 1.35
N PHE A 49 -12.73 -8.56 0.17
CA PHE A 49 -13.24 -8.02 -1.09
C PHE A 49 -13.96 -9.12 -1.86
N LYS A 50 -15.20 -8.87 -2.18
CA LYS A 50 -16.05 -9.80 -2.94
C LYS A 50 -15.84 -9.67 -4.44
N ALA A 51 -15.12 -8.62 -4.88
CA ALA A 51 -14.87 -8.37 -6.29
C ALA A 51 -13.88 -9.39 -6.85
N LYS A 52 -14.14 -9.85 -8.07
CA LYS A 52 -13.21 -10.68 -8.83
C LYS A 52 -12.24 -9.79 -9.60
N ASN A 53 -11.08 -10.34 -9.99
CA ASN A 53 -10.05 -9.58 -10.69
C ASN A 53 -10.55 -9.00 -12.02
N SER A 54 -11.27 -9.79 -12.82
CA SER A 54 -11.73 -9.34 -14.13
C SER A 54 -12.74 -8.19 -14.06
N PRO A 55 -13.81 -8.24 -13.25
CA PRO A 55 -14.71 -7.10 -13.08
C PRO A 55 -14.01 -5.86 -12.53
N LEU A 56 -13.06 -6.04 -11.60
CA LEU A 56 -12.29 -4.92 -11.06
C LEU A 56 -11.46 -4.24 -12.15
N ARG A 57 -10.78 -5.02 -12.96
CA ARG A 57 -9.99 -4.52 -14.09
C ARG A 57 -10.85 -3.73 -15.07
N GLN A 58 -12.02 -4.25 -15.40
CA GLN A 58 -12.94 -3.57 -16.31
C GLN A 58 -13.44 -2.26 -15.73
N SER A 59 -13.75 -2.24 -14.44
CA SER A 59 -14.15 -1.02 -13.74
C SER A 59 -13.05 0.03 -13.75
N TRP A 60 -11.79 -0.40 -13.55
CA TRP A 60 -10.64 0.49 -13.61
C TRP A 60 -10.46 1.11 -15.00
N ILE A 61 -10.56 0.29 -16.05
CA ILE A 61 -10.44 0.76 -17.42
C ILE A 61 -11.51 1.81 -17.74
N ARG A 62 -12.75 1.56 -17.32
CA ARG A 62 -13.84 2.51 -17.53
C ARG A 62 -13.62 3.82 -16.77
N LEU A 63 -13.13 3.74 -15.54
CA LEU A 63 -12.84 4.91 -14.72
C LEU A 63 -11.76 5.78 -15.35
N ILE A 64 -10.66 5.18 -15.79
CA ILE A 64 -9.56 5.90 -16.44
C ILE A 64 -10.02 6.58 -17.72
N LYS A 65 -10.78 5.86 -18.53
CA LYS A 65 -11.31 6.41 -19.78
C LYS A 65 -12.23 7.60 -19.51
N ARG A 66 -13.08 7.48 -18.49
CA ARG A 66 -14.00 8.56 -18.11
C ARG A 66 -13.23 9.78 -17.59
N ALA A 67 -12.14 9.57 -16.88
CA ALA A 67 -11.29 10.64 -16.35
C ALA A 67 -10.39 11.29 -17.42
N GLY A 68 -10.31 10.70 -18.62
CA GLY A 68 -9.44 11.21 -19.69
C GLY A 68 -7.96 11.02 -19.45
N ILE A 69 -7.60 10.06 -18.60
CA ILE A 69 -6.20 9.78 -18.26
C ILE A 69 -5.68 8.67 -19.16
N GLU A 70 -4.48 8.84 -19.70
CA GLU A 70 -3.81 7.84 -20.52
C GLU A 70 -2.70 7.16 -19.72
N ASN A 71 -2.48 5.86 -19.99
CA ASN A 71 -1.36 5.08 -19.45
C ASN A 71 -1.29 5.01 -17.93
N LEU A 72 -2.44 5.07 -17.22
CA LEU A 72 -2.48 4.85 -15.79
C LEU A 72 -2.93 3.40 -15.51
N HIS A 73 -2.02 2.61 -14.95
CA HIS A 73 -2.30 1.24 -14.54
C HIS A 73 -2.65 1.17 -13.06
N PHE A 74 -3.46 0.18 -12.68
CA PHE A 74 -3.84 -0.03 -11.27
C PHE A 74 -2.61 -0.12 -10.36
N HIS A 75 -1.54 -0.77 -10.84
CA HIS A 75 -0.29 -0.92 -10.11
C HIS A 75 0.39 0.43 -9.82
N ASN A 76 0.10 1.47 -10.58
CA ASN A 76 0.65 2.80 -10.34
C ASN A 76 0.20 3.39 -9.00
N LEU A 77 -0.93 2.93 -8.46
CA LEU A 77 -1.37 3.34 -7.11
C LEU A 77 -0.36 2.91 -6.05
N ARG A 78 0.24 1.74 -6.21
CA ARG A 78 1.31 1.27 -5.32
C ARG A 78 2.53 2.18 -5.39
N HIS A 79 2.94 2.55 -6.60
CA HIS A 79 4.07 3.46 -6.80
C HIS A 79 3.81 4.82 -6.16
N GLU A 80 2.62 5.35 -6.34
CA GLU A 80 2.22 6.62 -5.76
C GLU A 80 2.23 6.56 -4.23
N ALA A 81 1.70 5.50 -3.65
CA ALA A 81 1.68 5.32 -2.20
C ALA A 81 3.10 5.27 -1.61
N ILE A 82 4.01 4.54 -2.26
CA ILE A 82 5.41 4.44 -1.83
C ILE A 82 6.07 5.82 -1.89
N SER A 83 5.87 6.56 -2.98
CA SER A 83 6.42 7.90 -3.12
C SER A 83 5.92 8.83 -2.01
N ARG A 84 4.64 8.76 -1.67
CA ARG A 84 4.06 9.57 -0.61
C ARG A 84 4.62 9.24 0.76
N PHE A 85 4.90 7.96 1.04
CA PHE A 85 5.54 7.57 2.30
C PHE A 85 6.92 8.21 2.43
N PHE A 86 7.71 8.23 1.36
CA PHE A 86 9.00 8.91 1.38
C PHE A 86 8.85 10.42 1.58
N GLU A 87 7.88 11.04 0.93
CA GLU A 87 7.58 12.46 1.10
C GLU A 87 7.17 12.79 2.55
N MET A 88 6.49 11.86 3.22
CA MET A 88 6.10 11.99 4.62
C MET A 88 7.26 11.79 5.58
N GLY A 89 8.44 11.45 5.08
CA GLY A 89 9.65 11.28 5.89
C GLY A 89 9.91 9.84 6.35
N PHE A 90 9.20 8.85 5.81
CA PHE A 90 9.44 7.45 6.15
C PHE A 90 10.80 7.02 5.60
N THR A 91 11.54 6.25 6.39
CA THR A 91 12.83 5.71 5.99
C THR A 91 12.67 4.52 5.03
N PRO A 92 13.69 4.19 4.22
CA PRO A 92 13.63 3.01 3.36
C PRO A 92 13.27 1.71 4.09
N PRO A 93 13.82 1.38 5.28
CA PRO A 93 13.38 0.20 6.02
C PRO A 93 11.91 0.24 6.41
N GLU A 94 11.40 1.41 6.79
CA GLU A 94 9.98 1.57 7.13
C GLU A 94 9.09 1.32 5.92
N VAL A 95 9.45 1.90 4.78
CA VAL A 95 8.70 1.69 3.53
C VAL A 95 8.78 0.23 3.09
N ALA A 96 9.93 -0.42 3.24
CA ALA A 96 10.10 -1.83 2.90
C ALA A 96 9.19 -2.72 3.74
N SER A 97 9.01 -2.40 5.02
CA SER A 97 8.12 -3.18 5.90
C SER A 97 6.67 -3.10 5.47
N ILE A 98 6.25 -1.98 4.90
CA ILE A 98 4.88 -1.77 4.41
C ILE A 98 4.70 -2.39 3.02
N SER A 99 5.62 -2.08 2.09
CA SER A 99 5.50 -2.46 0.68
C SER A 99 5.94 -3.89 0.38
N GLY A 100 6.76 -4.48 1.24
CA GLY A 100 7.31 -5.81 1.03
C GLY A 100 8.43 -5.86 0.00
N GLN A 101 8.94 -4.74 -0.46
CA GLN A 101 10.10 -4.70 -1.35
C GLN A 101 11.36 -5.03 -0.56
N ARG A 102 12.17 -5.93 -1.12
CA ARG A 102 13.34 -6.45 -0.41
C ARG A 102 14.65 -5.83 -0.84
N THR A 103 14.72 -5.33 -2.08
CA THR A 103 15.98 -4.81 -2.60
C THR A 103 16.03 -3.30 -2.44
N LEU A 104 17.20 -2.83 -2.01
CA LEU A 104 17.45 -1.40 -1.87
C LEU A 104 17.27 -0.67 -3.21
N SER A 105 17.65 -1.31 -4.31
CA SER A 105 17.51 -0.74 -5.64
C SER A 105 16.06 -0.46 -6.02
N GLN A 106 15.13 -1.33 -5.60
CA GLN A 106 13.71 -1.11 -5.83
C GLN A 106 13.20 0.11 -5.08
N LEU A 107 13.67 0.30 -3.83
CA LEU A 107 13.30 1.42 -3.00
C LEU A 107 13.93 2.72 -3.46
N MET A 108 15.15 2.67 -3.98
CA MET A 108 15.87 3.84 -4.44
C MET A 108 15.20 4.55 -5.62
N ARG A 109 14.36 3.86 -6.35
CA ARG A 109 13.55 4.48 -7.41
C ARG A 109 12.62 5.57 -6.86
N TYR A 110 12.20 5.43 -5.61
CA TYR A 110 11.24 6.32 -4.96
C TYR A 110 11.90 7.34 -4.05
N SER A 111 13.16 7.11 -3.72
CA SER A 111 13.92 7.98 -2.83
C SER A 111 14.51 9.17 -3.55
N HIS A 112 13.83 9.73 -4.54
CA HIS A 112 14.21 11.04 -5.05
C HIS A 112 14.27 11.94 -3.84
N ALA A 113 15.50 12.08 -3.38
CA ALA A 113 15.82 12.65 -2.11
C ALA A 113 14.95 13.87 -1.85
N ASN A 114 14.13 13.76 -0.88
CA ASN A 114 13.52 14.93 -0.34
C ASN A 114 14.67 15.71 0.32
N THR A 115 15.41 16.44 -0.54
CA THR A 115 16.59 17.19 -0.11
C THR A 115 16.24 18.18 0.98
N SER A 116 15.01 18.68 1.00
CA SER A 116 14.55 19.57 2.05
C SER A 116 14.43 18.85 3.39
N LEU A 117 13.95 17.61 3.42
CA LEU A 117 13.90 16.82 4.67
C LEU A 117 15.28 16.49 5.18
N VAL A 118 16.21 16.14 4.28
CA VAL A 118 17.60 15.88 4.67
C VAL A 118 18.24 17.15 5.21
N ALA A 119 18.02 18.28 4.55
CA ALA A 119 18.54 19.57 5.01
C ALA A 119 17.99 19.91 6.40
N ASP A 120 16.71 19.71 6.64
CA ASP A 120 16.09 19.98 7.94
C ASP A 120 16.68 19.09 9.04
N LYS A 121 16.89 17.82 8.75
CA LYS A 121 17.54 16.90 9.67
C LYS A 121 18.98 17.33 10.01
N LEU A 122 19.72 17.77 9.02
CA LEU A 122 21.08 18.23 9.20
C LEU A 122 21.15 19.53 10.01
N LYS A 123 20.18 20.41 9.83
CA LYS A 123 20.12 21.66 10.59
C LYS A 123 19.85 21.43 12.07
N SER A 124 19.16 20.34 12.43
CA SER A 124 18.87 20.02 13.82
C SER A 124 20.02 19.33 14.52
N MET A 125 21.09 19.02 13.82
CA MET A 125 22.31 18.42 14.39
C MET A 125 23.32 19.53 14.77
#